data_9ead572919e92e22a62f8c0885af3e26
#
_entry.id   9ead572919e92e22a62f8c0885af3e26
#
_cell.length_a   1.000
_cell.length_b   1.000
_cell.length_c   1.000
_cell.angle_alpha   90.00
_cell.angle_beta   90.00
_cell.angle_gamma   90.00
#
_symmetry.space_group_name_H-M   'P 1'
#
loop_
_entity.id
_entity.type
_entity.pdbx_description
1 polymer ?
#
loop_
_entity_poly.entity_id
_entity_poly.type
_entity_poly.pdbx_seq_one_letter_code
_entity_poly.pdbx_strand_id
1 'polypeptide(L)'
;MNSKNITPHNDKGEPHGYWEYYWYNGQLYYKGNYVNGNEHGYWEAYYSNGQLYYKGNYINGKEHGYWEDYDYNGQLDSKTYYI
;
A
#
# COMPACT_ATOMS: atom_id res chain seq x y z
N MET A 1 -10.18 3.93 15.56
CA MET A 1 -9.15 4.58 14.74
C MET A 1 -7.77 4.32 15.34
N ASN A 2 -6.78 4.04 14.51
CA ASN A 2 -5.42 3.79 14.98
C ASN A 2 -4.61 5.09 14.94
N SER A 3 -4.10 5.53 16.11
CA SER A 3 -3.36 6.79 16.23
C SER A 3 -1.99 6.76 15.52
N LYS A 4 -1.52 5.58 15.09
CA LYS A 4 -0.27 5.46 14.34
C LYS A 4 -0.40 5.86 12.86
N ASN A 5 -1.62 5.97 12.35
CA ASN A 5 -1.84 6.25 10.94
C ASN A 5 -1.20 7.60 10.56
N ILE A 6 -0.52 7.60 9.42
CA ILE A 6 0.02 8.80 8.80
C ILE A 6 -0.76 9.00 7.51
N THR A 7 -1.59 10.05 7.46
CA THR A 7 -2.57 10.21 6.39
C THR A 7 -2.65 11.67 5.92
N PRO A 8 -1.56 12.21 5.36
CA PRO A 8 -1.58 13.61 4.91
C PRO A 8 -2.49 13.82 3.71
N HIS A 9 -3.00 15.05 3.58
CA HIS A 9 -3.88 15.46 2.50
C HIS A 9 -3.42 16.80 1.95
N ASN A 10 -3.77 17.08 0.70
CA ASN A 10 -3.53 18.38 0.09
C ASN A 10 -4.68 19.34 0.42
N ASP A 11 -4.62 20.56 -0.11
CA ASP A 11 -5.61 21.61 0.17
C ASP A 11 -7.01 21.26 -0.33
N LYS A 12 -7.11 20.33 -1.27
CA LYS A 12 -8.40 19.85 -1.81
C LYS A 12 -8.99 18.70 -1.01
N GLY A 13 -8.30 18.25 0.05
CA GLY A 13 -8.75 17.10 0.83
C GLY A 13 -8.42 15.75 0.22
N GLU A 14 -7.59 15.72 -0.80
CA GLU A 14 -7.16 14.47 -1.44
C GLU A 14 -5.95 13.90 -0.71
N PRO A 15 -5.83 12.56 -0.58
CA PRO A 15 -4.60 11.97 -0.06
C PRO A 15 -3.40 12.46 -0.86
N HIS A 16 -2.35 12.89 -0.16
CA HIS A 16 -1.16 13.43 -0.82
C HIS A 16 0.03 13.31 0.09
N GLY A 17 1.12 12.71 -0.39
CA GLY A 17 2.32 12.48 0.38
C GLY A 17 2.42 11.04 0.86
N TYR A 18 3.32 10.78 1.79
CA TYR A 18 3.59 9.44 2.29
C TYR A 18 2.54 9.01 3.32
N TRP A 19 1.98 7.83 3.09
CA TRP A 19 0.93 7.27 3.93
C TRP A 19 1.39 5.98 4.60
N GLU A 20 0.98 5.81 5.87
CA GLU A 20 1.01 4.54 6.59
C GLU A 20 -0.33 4.33 7.25
N TYR A 21 -0.92 3.17 7.05
CA TYR A 21 -2.19 2.82 7.67
C TYR A 21 -2.02 1.50 8.43
N TYR A 22 -2.61 1.40 9.62
CA TYR A 22 -2.36 0.29 10.52
C TYR A 22 -3.64 -0.47 10.84
N TRP A 23 -3.49 -1.79 11.02
CA TRP A 23 -4.54 -2.65 11.54
C TRP A 23 -4.81 -2.29 13.01
N TYR A 24 -5.99 -2.75 13.52
CA TYR A 24 -6.35 -2.55 14.94
C TYR A 24 -5.29 -3.10 15.88
N ASN A 25 -4.62 -4.20 15.52
CA ASN A 25 -3.62 -4.83 16.37
C ASN A 25 -2.27 -4.11 16.36
N GLY A 26 -2.16 -2.99 15.63
CA GLY A 26 -0.94 -2.21 15.54
C GLY A 26 0.03 -2.63 14.44
N GLN A 27 -0.29 -3.69 13.71
CA GLN A 27 0.51 -4.11 12.56
C GLN A 27 0.25 -3.18 11.37
N LEU A 28 1.30 -2.93 10.59
CA LEU A 28 1.17 -2.13 9.38
C LEU A 28 0.20 -2.81 8.42
N TYR A 29 -0.75 -2.04 7.88
CA TYR A 29 -1.71 -2.53 6.89
C TYR A 29 -1.20 -2.23 5.49
N TYR A 30 -0.87 -0.97 5.19
CA TYR A 30 -0.27 -0.60 3.91
C TYR A 30 0.56 0.65 4.07
N LYS A 31 1.48 0.85 3.12
CA LYS A 31 2.28 2.08 3.04
C LYS A 31 2.60 2.38 1.58
N GLY A 32 2.73 3.67 1.29
CA GLY A 32 3.07 4.14 -0.03
C GLY A 32 2.84 5.63 -0.13
N ASN A 33 3.03 6.16 -1.32
CA ASN A 33 2.83 7.57 -1.58
C ASN A 33 1.58 7.82 -2.41
N TYR A 34 0.89 8.91 -2.12
CA TYR A 34 -0.18 9.45 -2.95
C TYR A 34 0.29 10.75 -3.59
N VAL A 35 -0.16 10.99 -4.81
CA VAL A 35 -0.02 12.27 -5.48
C VAL A 35 -1.40 12.71 -5.93
N ASN A 36 -1.93 13.76 -5.30
CA ASN A 36 -3.24 14.34 -5.62
C ASN A 36 -4.35 13.27 -5.73
N GLY A 37 -4.42 12.38 -4.74
CA GLY A 37 -5.45 11.38 -4.64
C GLY A 37 -5.15 10.04 -5.30
N ASN A 38 -4.05 9.95 -6.06
CA ASN A 38 -3.68 8.72 -6.76
C ASN A 38 -2.45 8.08 -6.14
N GLU A 39 -2.47 6.76 -6.00
CA GLU A 39 -1.26 6.03 -5.58
C GLU A 39 -0.16 6.27 -6.61
N HIS A 40 1.07 6.43 -6.13
CA HIS A 40 2.21 6.67 -6.99
C HIS A 40 3.48 6.09 -6.38
N GLY A 41 4.25 5.36 -7.18
CA GLY A 41 5.48 4.74 -6.71
C GLY A 41 5.23 3.42 -6.01
N TYR A 42 6.17 3.01 -5.18
CA TYR A 42 6.19 1.70 -4.56
C TYR A 42 5.21 1.60 -3.41
N TRP A 43 4.42 0.52 -3.38
CA TRP A 43 3.43 0.24 -2.35
C TRP A 43 3.60 -1.17 -1.80
N GLU A 44 3.33 -1.32 -0.50
CA GLU A 44 3.26 -2.61 0.17
C GLU A 44 1.99 -2.67 1.00
N ALA A 45 1.37 -3.84 1.03
CA ALA A 45 0.25 -4.09 1.94
C ALA A 45 0.50 -5.40 2.68
N TYR A 46 -0.06 -5.50 3.88
CA TYR A 46 0.22 -6.60 4.81
C TYR A 46 -1.08 -7.18 5.34
N TYR A 47 -1.05 -8.47 5.61
CA TYR A 47 -2.11 -9.13 6.38
C TYR A 47 -2.03 -8.70 7.84
N SER A 48 -3.10 -8.93 8.60
CA SER A 48 -3.13 -8.57 10.01
C SER A 48 -2.14 -9.36 10.87
N ASN A 49 -1.60 -10.47 10.36
CA ASN A 49 -0.56 -11.22 11.05
C ASN A 49 0.86 -10.67 10.80
N GLY A 50 0.99 -9.59 10.01
CA GLY A 50 2.28 -8.97 9.70
C GLY A 50 2.96 -9.50 8.45
N GLN A 51 2.43 -10.55 7.83
CA GLN A 51 3.00 -11.08 6.60
C GLN A 51 2.66 -10.17 5.43
N LEU A 52 3.59 -10.04 4.48
CA LEU A 52 3.37 -9.27 3.26
C LEU A 52 2.23 -9.89 2.47
N TYR A 53 1.27 -9.05 2.03
CA TYR A 53 0.15 -9.45 1.21
C TYR A 53 0.44 -9.20 -0.26
N TYR A 54 0.80 -7.97 -0.62
CA TYR A 54 1.24 -7.66 -1.98
C TYR A 54 2.22 -6.50 -1.98
N LYS A 55 2.96 -6.39 -3.08
CA LYS A 55 3.84 -5.24 -3.33
C LYS A 55 3.93 -4.97 -4.81
N GLY A 56 4.16 -3.71 -5.16
CA GLY A 56 4.31 -3.30 -6.54
C GLY A 56 4.37 -1.79 -6.65
N ASN A 57 4.39 -1.33 -7.88
CA ASN A 57 4.46 0.10 -8.19
C ASN A 57 3.20 0.58 -8.87
N TYR A 58 2.82 1.82 -8.56
CA TYR A 58 1.73 2.53 -9.23
C TYR A 58 2.28 3.70 -10.02
N ILE A 59 1.63 4.01 -11.12
CA ILE A 59 1.81 5.27 -11.84
C ILE A 59 0.43 5.87 -12.02
N ASN A 60 0.19 7.02 -11.38
CA ASN A 60 -1.09 7.74 -11.45
C ASN A 60 -2.29 6.83 -11.14
N GLY A 61 -2.20 6.04 -10.09
CA GLY A 61 -3.28 5.19 -9.63
C GLY A 61 -3.41 3.85 -10.35
N LYS A 62 -2.54 3.57 -11.33
CA LYS A 62 -2.58 2.30 -12.07
C LYS A 62 -1.35 1.46 -11.75
N GLU A 63 -1.56 0.15 -11.60
CA GLU A 63 -0.45 -0.77 -11.40
C GLU A 63 0.49 -0.72 -12.60
N HIS A 64 1.79 -0.80 -12.31
CA HIS A 64 2.83 -0.75 -13.33
C HIS A 64 3.97 -1.67 -12.94
N GLY A 65 4.52 -2.41 -13.92
CA GLY A 65 5.65 -3.30 -13.66
C GLY A 65 5.24 -4.57 -12.95
N TYR A 66 6.18 -5.17 -12.27
CA TYR A 66 5.93 -6.43 -11.57
C TYR A 66 5.19 -6.21 -10.27
N TRP A 67 4.17 -7.05 -10.05
CA TRP A 67 3.42 -7.13 -8.80
C TRP A 67 3.50 -8.53 -8.27
N GLU A 68 3.67 -8.66 -6.95
CA GLU A 68 3.72 -9.94 -6.27
C GLU A 68 2.65 -9.99 -5.21
N ASP A 69 1.89 -11.09 -5.20
CA ASP A 69 0.87 -11.36 -4.19
C ASP A 69 1.30 -12.58 -3.40
N TYR A 70 1.12 -12.52 -2.09
CA TYR A 70 1.54 -13.57 -1.16
C TYR A 70 0.34 -14.10 -0.38
N ASP A 71 0.38 -15.37 -0.02
CA ASP A 71 -0.67 -15.94 0.82
C ASP A 71 -0.44 -15.59 2.31
N TYR A 72 -1.38 -15.97 3.14
CA TYR A 72 -1.37 -15.64 4.57
C TYR A 72 -0.16 -16.22 5.31
N ASN A 73 0.46 -17.25 4.75
CA ASN A 73 1.65 -17.90 5.32
C ASN A 73 2.96 -17.32 4.79
N GLY A 74 2.89 -16.29 3.94
CA GLY A 74 4.07 -15.62 3.41
C GLY A 74 4.64 -16.24 2.14
N GLN A 75 3.94 -17.18 1.54
CA GLN A 75 4.40 -17.82 0.30
C GLN A 75 3.90 -17.05 -0.91
N LEU A 76 4.75 -16.93 -1.93
CA LEU A 76 4.39 -16.26 -3.16
C LEU A 76 3.23 -16.99 -3.84
N ASP A 77 2.13 -16.27 -4.08
CA ASP A 77 0.92 -16.83 -4.68
C ASP A 77 0.84 -16.52 -6.16
N SER A 78 1.17 -15.29 -6.55
CA SER A 78 1.18 -14.92 -7.97
C SER A 78 2.16 -13.79 -8.22
N LYS A 79 2.60 -13.69 -9.48
CA LYS A 79 3.45 -12.61 -9.96
C LYS A 79 2.88 -12.14 -11.29
N THR A 80 2.55 -10.86 -11.38
CA THR A 80 1.89 -10.28 -12.54
C THR A 80 2.71 -9.12 -13.06
N TYR A 81 2.80 -8.97 -14.37
CA TYR A 81 3.48 -7.84 -14.98
C TYR A 81 2.45 -6.94 -15.65
N TYR A 82 2.41 -5.67 -15.25
CA TYR A 82 1.52 -4.65 -15.81
C TYR A 82 2.32 -3.72 -16.71
N ILE A 83 1.82 -3.51 -17.89
CA ILE A 83 2.46 -2.64 -18.89
C ILE A 83 2.06 -1.18 -18.66
#